data_4c889dfaa829a42af56a8e5c4922d290
#
_entry.id   4c889dfaa829a42af56a8e5c4922d290
#
_cell.length_a   1.000
_cell.length_b   1.000
_cell.length_c   1.000
_cell.angle_alpha   90.00
_cell.angle_beta   90.00
_cell.angle_gamma   90.00
#
_symmetry.space_group_name_H-M   'P 1'
#
loop_
_entity.id
_entity.type
_entity.pdbx_description
1 polymer ?
#
loop_
_entity_poly.entity_id
_entity_poly.type
_entity_poly.pdbx_seq_one_letter_code
_entity_poly.pdbx_strand_id
1 'polypeptide(L)'
;ATENGEALMAKPLKAFPQQNHDAHVATHSAFLQDPNMQKNQIVMQTLMAHMQEHLALKYRQQVEQIIGQPLPAEGQVLPPEQEAMLSQATAQATQEISQMAQQIAGTGQFDPLVKLKEQELQIEAAEVQRKASSDMAKQQLAAAKLQQEGQLKRQQIQSDEDIAALKAETSIANRR
;
A
#
# COMPACT_ATOMS: atom_id res chain seq x y z
N ALA A 1 -30.92 -2.27 1.08
CA ALA A 1 -31.93 -2.92 1.95
C ALA A 1 -31.90 -4.44 1.84
N THR A 2 -31.63 -5.01 0.69
CA THR A 2 -31.55 -6.47 0.46
C THR A 2 -30.31 -7.09 1.13
N GLU A 3 -29.16 -6.48 1.03
CA GLU A 3 -27.88 -6.99 1.58
C GLU A 3 -27.89 -7.12 3.11
N ASN A 4 -28.46 -6.14 3.84
CA ASN A 4 -28.65 -6.26 5.28
C ASN A 4 -29.55 -7.46 5.64
N GLY A 5 -30.59 -7.73 4.85
CA GLY A 5 -31.45 -8.91 5.00
C GLY A 5 -30.73 -10.22 4.69
N GLU A 6 -29.82 -10.21 3.72
CA GLU A 6 -28.99 -11.37 3.38
C GLU A 6 -27.96 -11.65 4.47
N ALA A 7 -27.37 -10.59 5.06
CA ALA A 7 -26.47 -10.74 6.21
C ALA A 7 -27.18 -11.38 7.42
N LEU A 8 -28.46 -11.03 7.67
CA LEU A 8 -29.27 -11.69 8.71
C LEU A 8 -29.47 -13.19 8.47
N MET A 9 -29.43 -13.61 7.21
CA MET A 9 -29.54 -15.02 6.81
C MET A 9 -28.15 -15.70 6.68
N ALA A 10 -27.08 -15.04 7.13
CA ALA A 10 -25.70 -15.50 7.01
C ALA A 10 -25.27 -15.82 5.55
N LYS A 11 -25.86 -15.14 4.57
CA LYS A 11 -25.45 -15.27 3.17
C LYS A 11 -24.18 -14.47 2.92
N PRO A 12 -23.26 -14.99 2.09
CA PRO A 12 -22.07 -14.25 1.70
C PRO A 12 -22.48 -13.03 0.85
N LEU A 13 -21.94 -11.89 1.19
CA LEU A 13 -22.08 -10.64 0.43
C LEU A 13 -20.83 -10.39 -0.39
N LYS A 14 -21.00 -9.71 -1.52
CA LYS A 14 -19.89 -9.33 -2.38
C LYS A 14 -20.07 -7.92 -2.91
N ALA A 15 -19.03 -7.10 -2.80
CA ALA A 15 -19.00 -5.77 -3.39
C ALA A 15 -18.59 -5.82 -4.89
N PHE A 16 -19.15 -4.90 -5.69
CA PHE A 16 -18.86 -4.78 -7.11
C PHE A 16 -18.33 -3.38 -7.43
N PRO A 17 -17.39 -3.24 -8.39
CA PRO A 17 -16.73 -1.97 -8.69
C PRO A 17 -17.67 -0.82 -9.08
N GLN A 18 -18.84 -1.13 -9.62
CA GLN A 18 -19.81 -0.11 -10.10
C GLN A 18 -20.77 0.40 -9.02
N GLN A 19 -20.68 -0.14 -7.82
CA GLN A 19 -21.55 0.28 -6.70
C GLN A 19 -21.09 1.61 -6.11
N ASN A 20 -22.03 2.32 -5.49
CA ASN A 20 -21.70 3.50 -4.69
C ASN A 20 -21.16 3.04 -3.31
N HIS A 21 -19.86 2.88 -3.21
CA HIS A 21 -19.20 2.33 -2.02
C HIS A 21 -19.48 3.14 -0.76
N ASP A 22 -19.49 4.47 -0.85
CA ASP A 22 -19.77 5.33 0.31
C ASP A 22 -21.19 5.16 0.83
N ALA A 23 -22.16 5.05 -0.07
CA ALA A 23 -23.56 4.81 0.31
C ALA A 23 -23.76 3.43 0.95
N HIS A 24 -23.09 2.39 0.45
CA HIS A 24 -23.13 1.05 1.02
C HIS A 24 -22.51 1.02 2.42
N VAL A 25 -21.31 1.55 2.57
CA VAL A 25 -20.62 1.63 3.86
C VAL A 25 -21.45 2.40 4.88
N ALA A 26 -22.03 3.55 4.50
CA ALA A 26 -22.90 4.33 5.39
C ALA A 26 -24.15 3.57 5.82
N THR A 27 -24.80 2.86 4.87
CA THR A 27 -26.01 2.08 5.13
C THR A 27 -25.74 0.90 6.06
N HIS A 28 -24.65 0.15 5.83
CA HIS A 28 -24.26 -0.98 6.66
C HIS A 28 -23.78 -0.53 8.05
N SER A 29 -23.05 0.56 8.13
CA SER A 29 -22.63 1.17 9.41
C SER A 29 -23.85 1.60 10.25
N ALA A 30 -24.83 2.25 9.62
CA ALA A 30 -26.04 2.65 10.31
C ALA A 30 -26.84 1.43 10.82
N PHE A 31 -26.91 0.35 10.04
CA PHE A 31 -27.55 -0.90 10.45
C PHE A 31 -26.84 -1.57 11.62
N LEU A 32 -25.51 -1.54 11.65
CA LEU A 32 -24.71 -2.09 12.75
C LEU A 32 -24.74 -1.24 14.04
N GLN A 33 -25.25 -0.01 13.96
CA GLN A 33 -25.48 0.80 15.19
C GLN A 33 -26.69 0.34 15.99
N ASP A 34 -27.57 -0.49 15.43
CA ASP A 34 -28.68 -1.09 16.17
C ASP A 34 -28.12 -2.06 17.24
N PRO A 35 -28.49 -1.87 18.54
CA PRO A 35 -28.00 -2.72 19.63
C PRO A 35 -28.35 -4.20 19.47
N ASN A 36 -29.40 -4.55 18.74
CA ASN A 36 -29.76 -5.93 18.45
C ASN A 36 -28.82 -6.55 17.41
N MET A 37 -28.39 -5.74 16.43
CA MET A 37 -27.45 -6.20 15.40
C MET A 37 -26.05 -6.36 15.99
N GLN A 38 -25.66 -5.50 16.92
CA GLN A 38 -24.38 -5.61 17.63
C GLN A 38 -24.24 -6.91 18.44
N LYS A 39 -25.35 -7.47 18.93
CA LYS A 39 -25.34 -8.75 19.62
C LYS A 39 -25.27 -9.97 18.69
N ASN A 40 -25.52 -9.76 17.39
CA ASN A 40 -25.45 -10.82 16.40
C ASN A 40 -24.06 -10.85 15.76
N GLN A 41 -23.19 -11.68 16.30
CA GLN A 41 -21.79 -11.79 15.88
C GLN A 41 -21.64 -12.17 14.40
N ILE A 42 -22.52 -13.02 13.86
CA ILE A 42 -22.48 -13.45 12.46
C ILE A 42 -22.77 -12.25 11.54
N VAL A 43 -23.82 -11.48 11.86
CA VAL A 43 -24.18 -10.28 11.10
C VAL A 43 -23.07 -9.24 11.15
N MET A 44 -22.51 -9.02 12.34
CA MET A 44 -21.37 -8.11 12.53
C MET A 44 -20.20 -8.50 11.64
N GLN A 45 -19.74 -9.74 11.69
CA GLN A 45 -18.62 -10.25 10.91
C GLN A 45 -18.89 -10.16 9.40
N THR A 46 -20.08 -10.57 8.96
CA THR A 46 -20.46 -10.55 7.54
C THR A 46 -20.47 -9.14 6.98
N LEU A 47 -21.11 -8.20 7.68
CA LEU A 47 -21.19 -6.82 7.22
C LEU A 47 -19.86 -6.06 7.33
N MET A 48 -19.08 -6.32 8.37
CA MET A 48 -17.73 -5.74 8.48
C MET A 48 -16.82 -6.20 7.33
N ALA A 49 -16.82 -7.49 7.00
CA ALA A 49 -16.07 -8.02 5.86
C ALA A 49 -16.56 -7.41 4.54
N HIS A 50 -17.86 -7.27 4.36
CA HIS A 50 -18.44 -6.65 3.17
C HIS A 50 -18.11 -5.16 3.05
N MET A 51 -18.16 -4.39 4.12
CA MET A 51 -17.72 -2.99 4.13
C MET A 51 -16.24 -2.87 3.81
N GLN A 52 -15.43 -3.83 4.21
CA GLN A 52 -14.01 -3.89 3.88
C GLN A 52 -13.78 -4.04 2.36
N GLU A 53 -14.57 -4.89 1.70
CA GLU A 53 -14.53 -5.01 0.24
C GLU A 53 -14.93 -3.67 -0.45
N HIS A 54 -15.98 -3.00 0.04
CA HIS A 54 -16.37 -1.70 -0.49
C HIS A 54 -15.26 -0.65 -0.35
N LEU A 55 -14.62 -0.56 0.79
CA LEU A 55 -13.51 0.38 1.00
C LEU A 55 -12.30 0.05 0.14
N ALA A 56 -11.95 -1.23 -0.01
CA ALA A 56 -10.88 -1.64 -0.91
C ALA A 56 -11.14 -1.22 -2.36
N LEU A 57 -12.36 -1.42 -2.86
CA LEU A 57 -12.75 -0.99 -4.21
C LEU A 57 -12.78 0.54 -4.35
N LYS A 58 -13.27 1.27 -3.35
CA LYS A 58 -13.26 2.74 -3.33
C LYS A 58 -11.84 3.28 -3.44
N TYR A 59 -10.92 2.79 -2.62
CA TYR A 59 -9.54 3.24 -2.64
C TYR A 59 -8.82 2.83 -3.93
N ARG A 60 -9.11 1.65 -4.46
CA ARG A 60 -8.63 1.26 -5.78
C ARG A 60 -9.06 2.25 -6.86
N GLN A 61 -10.33 2.63 -6.90
CA GLN A 61 -10.86 3.62 -7.83
C GLN A 61 -10.20 5.00 -7.66
N GLN A 62 -9.93 5.42 -6.43
CA GLN A 62 -9.22 6.67 -6.18
C GLN A 62 -7.79 6.64 -6.75
N VAL A 63 -7.07 5.54 -6.58
CA VAL A 63 -5.73 5.36 -7.15
C VAL A 63 -5.80 5.37 -8.68
N GLU A 64 -6.77 4.68 -9.28
CA GLU A 64 -7.00 4.68 -10.73
C GLU A 64 -7.30 6.10 -11.28
N GLN A 65 -8.06 6.90 -10.55
CA GLN A 65 -8.33 8.30 -10.90
C GLN A 65 -7.06 9.16 -10.84
N ILE A 66 -6.21 8.97 -9.84
CA ILE A 66 -4.95 9.73 -9.69
C ILE A 66 -3.97 9.36 -10.81
N ILE A 67 -3.88 8.08 -11.14
CA ILE A 67 -2.97 7.56 -12.19
C ILE A 67 -3.52 7.86 -13.59
N GLY A 68 -4.84 8.08 -13.74
CA GLY A 68 -5.51 8.32 -15.01
C GLY A 68 -5.67 7.06 -15.89
N GLN A 69 -5.45 5.87 -15.32
CA GLN A 69 -5.62 4.59 -16.01
C GLN A 69 -6.06 3.49 -15.03
N PRO A 70 -6.75 2.44 -15.50
CA PRO A 70 -7.15 1.35 -14.65
C PRO A 70 -5.92 0.57 -14.15
N LEU A 71 -5.97 0.18 -12.88
CA LEU A 71 -4.96 -0.71 -12.30
C LEU A 71 -5.09 -2.13 -12.91
N PRO A 72 -3.98 -2.83 -13.11
CA PRO A 72 -3.99 -4.23 -13.52
C PRO A 72 -4.84 -5.11 -12.59
N ALA A 73 -5.30 -6.26 -13.09
CA ALA A 73 -6.02 -7.23 -12.28
C ALA A 73 -5.17 -7.70 -11.09
N GLU A 74 -5.84 -8.17 -10.04
CA GLU A 74 -5.15 -8.73 -8.87
C GLU A 74 -4.15 -9.83 -9.27
N GLY A 75 -2.96 -9.77 -8.65
CA GLY A 75 -1.88 -10.72 -8.90
C GLY A 75 -0.92 -10.34 -10.05
N GLN A 76 -1.15 -9.24 -10.74
CA GLN A 76 -0.18 -8.72 -11.71
C GLN A 76 0.82 -7.77 -11.02
N VAL A 77 2.07 -7.80 -11.51
CA VAL A 77 3.14 -6.93 -11.00
C VAL A 77 2.85 -5.49 -11.40
N LEU A 78 2.77 -4.61 -10.41
CA LEU A 78 2.60 -3.18 -10.60
C LEU A 78 3.96 -2.48 -10.74
N PRO A 79 4.03 -1.37 -11.49
CA PRO A 79 5.18 -0.47 -11.40
C PRO A 79 5.37 0.00 -9.94
N PRO A 80 6.61 0.20 -9.47
CA PRO A 80 6.89 0.50 -8.06
C PRO A 80 6.13 1.72 -7.51
N GLU A 81 5.92 2.75 -8.35
CA GLU A 81 5.16 3.95 -7.96
C GLU A 81 3.67 3.64 -7.73
N GLN A 82 3.07 2.83 -8.59
CA GLN A 82 1.67 2.41 -8.46
C GLN A 82 1.49 1.47 -7.27
N GLU A 83 2.44 0.58 -7.02
CA GLU A 83 2.44 -0.30 -5.85
C GLU A 83 2.51 0.51 -4.54
N ALA A 84 3.36 1.53 -4.49
CA ALA A 84 3.46 2.42 -3.33
C ALA A 84 2.15 3.17 -3.07
N MET A 85 1.51 3.71 -4.12
CA MET A 85 0.22 4.40 -4.01
C MET A 85 -0.89 3.47 -3.55
N LEU A 86 -0.95 2.26 -4.11
CA LEU A 86 -1.94 1.26 -3.71
C LEU A 86 -1.73 0.80 -2.26
N SER A 87 -0.48 0.60 -1.83
CA SER A 87 -0.15 0.25 -0.46
C SER A 87 -0.57 1.35 0.52
N GLN A 88 -0.34 2.61 0.18
CA GLN A 88 -0.78 3.75 1.00
C GLN A 88 -2.32 3.82 1.08
N ALA A 89 -3.01 3.64 -0.05
CA ALA A 89 -4.46 3.61 -0.11
C ALA A 89 -5.05 2.45 0.73
N THR A 90 -4.43 1.27 0.68
CA THR A 90 -4.82 0.11 1.48
C THR A 90 -4.62 0.37 2.98
N ALA A 91 -3.52 1.03 3.38
CA ALA A 91 -3.29 1.42 4.75
C ALA A 91 -4.36 2.40 5.27
N GLN A 92 -4.78 3.38 4.45
CA GLN A 92 -5.87 4.29 4.78
C GLN A 92 -7.21 3.55 4.93
N ALA A 93 -7.54 2.62 4.02
CA ALA A 93 -8.73 1.79 4.13
C ALA A 93 -8.76 0.98 5.44
N THR A 94 -7.64 0.39 5.81
CA THR A 94 -7.51 -0.38 7.04
C THR A 94 -7.72 0.50 8.28
N GLN A 95 -7.18 1.71 8.27
CA GLN A 95 -7.37 2.68 9.36
C GLN A 95 -8.83 3.14 9.48
N GLU A 96 -9.51 3.40 8.36
CA GLU A 96 -10.93 3.78 8.33
C GLU A 96 -11.82 2.66 8.90
N ILE A 97 -11.56 1.40 8.50
CA ILE A 97 -12.26 0.23 9.06
C ILE A 97 -12.04 0.10 10.56
N SER A 98 -10.80 0.25 11.01
CA SER A 98 -10.47 0.18 12.44
C SER A 98 -11.21 1.25 13.25
N GLN A 99 -11.30 2.47 12.75
CA GLN A 99 -12.07 3.55 13.38
C GLN A 99 -13.57 3.24 13.40
N MET A 100 -14.15 2.74 12.30
CA MET A 100 -15.54 2.31 12.26
C MET A 100 -15.82 1.18 13.25
N ALA A 101 -14.96 0.17 13.29
CA ALA A 101 -15.06 -0.92 14.23
C ALA A 101 -15.05 -0.44 15.67
N GLN A 102 -14.17 0.50 16.01
CA GLN A 102 -14.12 1.12 17.33
C GLN A 102 -15.40 1.92 17.67
N GLN A 103 -15.94 2.66 16.71
CA GLN A 103 -17.20 3.40 16.89
C GLN A 103 -18.40 2.47 17.15
N ILE A 104 -18.46 1.37 16.40
CA ILE A 104 -19.51 0.35 16.57
C ILE A 104 -19.33 -0.41 17.89
N ALA A 105 -18.07 -0.68 18.28
CA ALA A 105 -17.71 -1.39 19.49
C ALA A 105 -17.82 -0.57 20.77
N GLY A 106 -17.85 0.73 20.69
CA GLY A 106 -17.91 1.63 21.87
C GLY A 106 -19.11 1.36 22.80
N THR A 107 -19.96 0.39 22.48
CA THR A 107 -21.15 -0.01 23.23
C THR A 107 -21.20 -1.49 23.65
N GLY A 108 -20.18 -2.31 23.34
CA GLY A 108 -20.20 -3.73 23.69
C GLY A 108 -18.85 -4.45 23.60
N GLN A 109 -18.67 -5.43 24.45
CA GLN A 109 -17.47 -6.25 24.59
C GLN A 109 -17.02 -6.87 23.25
N PHE A 110 -15.85 -6.48 22.79
CA PHE A 110 -15.20 -7.07 21.61
C PHE A 110 -14.64 -8.46 21.89
N ASP A 111 -14.90 -9.40 20.97
CA ASP A 111 -14.33 -10.74 20.98
C ASP A 111 -12.80 -10.67 20.79
N PRO A 112 -12.00 -11.40 21.60
CA PRO A 112 -10.54 -11.47 21.49
C PRO A 112 -10.01 -11.87 20.08
N LEU A 113 -10.80 -12.61 19.32
CA LEU A 113 -10.48 -13.04 17.94
C LEU A 113 -10.39 -11.87 16.95
N VAL A 114 -11.23 -10.85 17.10
CA VAL A 114 -11.18 -9.65 16.26
C VAL A 114 -9.92 -8.83 16.56
N LYS A 115 -9.54 -8.73 17.83
CA LYS A 115 -8.27 -8.10 18.26
C LYS A 115 -7.04 -8.81 17.70
N LEU A 116 -7.06 -10.15 17.65
CA LEU A 116 -5.98 -10.94 17.09
C LEU A 116 -5.84 -10.71 15.58
N LYS A 117 -6.96 -10.65 14.85
CA LYS A 117 -6.94 -10.38 13.40
C LYS A 117 -6.55 -8.95 13.07
N GLU A 118 -6.91 -8.00 13.90
CA GLU A 118 -6.49 -6.60 13.81
C GLU A 118 -4.97 -6.44 14.06
N GLN A 119 -4.44 -7.20 15.02
CA GLN A 119 -2.99 -7.27 15.26
C GLN A 119 -2.24 -7.96 14.10
N GLU A 120 -2.80 -9.02 13.52
CA GLU A 120 -2.24 -9.66 12.32
C GLU A 120 -2.16 -8.69 11.13
N LEU A 121 -3.25 -7.97 10.84
CA LEU A 121 -3.29 -6.96 9.79
C LEU A 121 -2.33 -5.78 10.04
N GLN A 122 -2.18 -5.35 11.28
CA GLN A 122 -1.20 -4.32 11.65
C GLN A 122 0.23 -4.80 11.47
N ILE A 123 0.51 -6.05 11.80
CA ILE A 123 1.83 -6.68 11.60
C ILE A 123 2.14 -6.79 10.11
N GLU A 124 1.17 -7.24 9.30
CA GLU A 124 1.32 -7.37 7.86
C GLU A 124 1.52 -6.01 7.17
N ALA A 125 0.76 -5.00 7.56
CA ALA A 125 0.94 -3.62 7.08
C ALA A 125 2.31 -3.05 7.48
N ALA A 126 2.77 -3.31 8.70
CA ALA A 126 4.10 -2.90 9.18
C ALA A 126 5.23 -3.65 8.44
N GLU A 127 5.05 -4.92 8.09
CA GLU A 127 6.01 -5.69 7.29
C GLU A 127 6.12 -5.17 5.86
N VAL A 128 5.00 -4.86 5.21
CA VAL A 128 4.98 -4.25 3.87
C VAL A 128 5.69 -2.90 3.89
N GLN A 129 5.41 -2.07 4.89
CA GLN A 129 6.06 -0.76 5.02
C GLN A 129 7.57 -0.87 5.29
N ARG A 130 7.98 -1.86 6.10
CA ARG A 130 9.40 -2.16 6.36
C ARG A 130 10.11 -2.68 5.11
N LYS A 131 9.43 -3.50 4.29
CA LYS A 131 9.96 -4.04 3.05
C LYS A 131 10.16 -2.92 2.01
N ALA A 132 9.17 -2.05 1.85
CA ALA A 132 9.25 -0.89 0.96
C ALA A 132 10.37 0.07 1.37
N SER A 133 10.54 0.37 2.66
CA SER A 133 11.63 1.22 3.14
C SER A 133 13.01 0.56 2.96
N SER A 134 13.11 -0.75 3.15
CA SER A 134 14.35 -1.52 2.91
C SER A 134 14.74 -1.52 1.44
N ASP A 135 13.78 -1.65 0.54
CA ASP A 135 14.05 -1.67 -0.91
C ASP A 135 14.40 -0.27 -1.44
N MET A 136 13.77 0.79 -0.92
CA MET A 136 14.21 2.16 -1.19
C MET A 136 15.64 2.41 -0.70
N ALA A 137 15.99 1.96 0.49
CA ALA A 137 17.36 2.10 1.01
C ALA A 137 18.38 1.34 0.15
N LYS A 138 18.04 0.15 -0.34
CA LYS A 138 18.90 -0.61 -1.28
C LYS A 138 19.08 0.11 -2.62
N GLN A 139 18.02 0.69 -3.17
CA GLN A 139 18.08 1.46 -4.40
C GLN A 139 18.95 2.72 -4.24
N GLN A 140 18.81 3.44 -3.13
CA GLN A 140 19.65 4.60 -2.83
C GLN A 140 21.12 4.21 -2.68
N LEU A 141 21.40 3.10 -2.01
CA LEU A 141 22.76 2.58 -1.85
C LEU A 141 23.37 2.16 -3.20
N ALA A 142 22.58 1.50 -4.06
CA ALA A 142 23.03 1.12 -5.40
C ALA A 142 23.31 2.35 -6.29
N ALA A 143 22.45 3.37 -6.24
CA ALA A 143 22.66 4.63 -6.95
C ALA A 143 23.91 5.38 -6.46
N ALA A 144 24.14 5.42 -5.14
CA ALA A 144 25.33 6.03 -4.55
C ALA A 144 26.62 5.30 -4.98
N LYS A 145 26.62 3.97 -5.02
CA LYS A 145 27.75 3.17 -5.51
C LYS A 145 28.06 3.44 -6.98
N LEU A 146 27.04 3.50 -7.83
CA LEU A 146 27.19 3.85 -9.25
C LEU A 146 27.79 5.25 -9.46
N GLN A 147 27.36 6.23 -8.66
CA GLN A 147 27.94 7.58 -8.70
C GLN A 147 29.40 7.59 -8.25
N GLN A 148 29.73 6.85 -7.19
CA GLN A 148 31.10 6.77 -6.69
C GLN A 148 32.02 6.08 -7.70
N GLU A 149 31.60 4.98 -8.31
CA GLU A 149 32.35 4.30 -9.37
C GLU A 149 32.54 5.19 -10.60
N GLY A 150 31.51 5.95 -10.98
CA GLY A 150 31.61 6.95 -12.06
C GLY A 150 32.59 8.06 -11.76
N GLN A 151 32.66 8.54 -10.52
CA GLN A 151 33.64 9.54 -10.10
C GLN A 151 35.08 9.00 -10.12
N LEU A 152 35.28 7.78 -9.60
CA LEU A 152 36.59 7.13 -9.63
C LEU A 152 37.11 6.90 -11.07
N LYS A 153 36.23 6.44 -11.96
CA LYS A 153 36.59 6.30 -13.39
C LYS A 153 36.97 7.61 -14.05
N ARG A 154 36.26 8.70 -13.76
CA ARG A 154 36.59 10.02 -14.28
C ARG A 154 37.95 10.51 -13.76
N GLN A 155 38.23 10.31 -12.47
CA GLN A 155 39.55 10.65 -11.90
C GLN A 155 40.68 9.83 -12.52
N GLN A 156 40.42 8.55 -12.81
CA GLN A 156 41.41 7.68 -13.44
C GLN A 156 41.71 8.11 -14.88
N ILE A 157 40.68 8.43 -15.66
CA ILE A 157 40.83 8.96 -17.03
C ILE A 157 41.62 10.27 -17.01
N GLN A 158 41.28 11.21 -16.12
CA GLN A 158 42.01 12.48 -15.99
C GLN A 158 43.47 12.26 -15.64
N SER A 159 43.77 11.37 -14.72
CA SER A 159 45.15 11.01 -14.35
C SER A 159 45.93 10.40 -15.52
N ASP A 160 45.30 9.53 -16.31
CA ASP A 160 45.92 8.91 -17.49
C ASP A 160 46.18 9.94 -18.60
N GLU A 161 45.28 10.90 -18.79
CA GLU A 161 45.44 12.02 -19.72
C GLU A 161 46.59 12.94 -19.29
N ASP A 162 46.69 13.28 -18.01
CA ASP A 162 47.77 14.10 -17.45
C ASP A 162 49.12 13.39 -17.61
N ILE A 163 49.19 12.08 -17.37
CA ILE A 163 50.42 11.28 -17.59
C ILE A 163 50.79 11.23 -19.07
N ALA A 164 49.82 11.10 -19.97
CA ALA A 164 50.07 11.11 -21.41
C ALA A 164 50.58 12.45 -21.89
N ALA A 165 50.04 13.56 -21.38
CA ALA A 165 50.51 14.93 -21.68
C ALA A 165 51.96 15.14 -21.22
N LEU A 166 52.31 14.75 -19.99
CA LEU A 166 53.68 14.83 -19.47
C LEU A 166 54.68 14.00 -20.29
N LYS A 167 54.29 12.80 -20.72
CA LYS A 167 55.13 11.96 -21.61
C LYS A 167 55.33 12.59 -22.97
N ALA A 168 54.34 13.26 -23.54
CA ALA A 168 54.47 13.98 -24.81
C ALA A 168 55.43 15.18 -24.70
N GLU A 169 55.32 15.97 -23.63
CA GLU A 169 56.21 17.11 -23.36
C GLU A 169 57.69 16.67 -23.18
N THR A 170 57.91 15.60 -22.38
CA THR A 170 59.27 15.04 -22.20
C THR A 170 59.88 14.49 -23.49
N SER A 171 59.03 13.87 -24.35
CA SER A 171 59.47 13.38 -25.66
C SER A 171 59.89 14.50 -26.64
N ILE A 172 59.20 15.64 -26.55
CA ILE A 172 59.54 16.84 -27.36
C ILE A 172 60.80 17.48 -26.83
N ALA A 173 61.02 17.59 -25.54
CA ALA A 173 62.20 18.16 -24.92
C ALA A 173 63.47 17.33 -25.21
N ASN A 174 63.38 16.02 -25.29
CA ASN A 174 64.53 15.14 -25.60
C ASN A 174 64.95 15.10 -27.13
N ARG A 175 64.15 15.75 -28.01
CA ARG A 175 64.46 15.82 -29.45
C ARG A 175 65.12 17.13 -29.86
N ARG A 176 65.44 18.03 -28.94
CA ARG A 176 66.21 19.23 -29.11
C ARG A 176 67.65 19.05 -28.60
#